data_029ef46993f2c11869af2b7cd297d3a3
#
_entry.id   029ef46993f2c11869af2b7cd297d3a3
#
_cell.length_a   1.000
_cell.length_b   1.000
_cell.length_c   1.000
_cell.angle_alpha   90.00
_cell.angle_beta   90.00
_cell.angle_gamma   90.00
#
_symmetry.space_group_name_H-M   'P 1'
#
loop_
_entity.id
_entity.type
_entity.pdbx_description
1 polymer ?
#
loop_
_entity_poly.entity_id
_entity_poly.type
_entity_poly.pdbx_seq_one_letter_code
_entity_poly.pdbx_strand_id
1 'polypeptide(L)' 'SNNNSKLYKAISKLDTRSKDIVSQRYLQEEKATLDDLSKKYNISKERIRQIESRALSLLKESILIA' A
#
# COMPACT_ATOMS: atom_id res chain seq x y z
N SER A 1 18.18 -7.28 2.38
CA SER A 1 18.08 -8.56 1.72
C SER A 1 17.33 -8.44 0.40
N ASN A 2 17.41 -9.49 -0.42
CA ASN A 2 16.82 -9.47 -1.74
C ASN A 2 15.30 -9.34 -1.73
N ASN A 3 14.64 -9.95 -0.75
CA ASN A 3 13.18 -9.89 -0.67
C ASN A 3 12.69 -8.47 -0.39
N ASN A 4 13.40 -7.76 0.49
CA ASN A 4 13.05 -6.38 0.80
C ASN A 4 13.27 -5.48 -0.40
N SER A 5 14.34 -5.71 -1.16
CA SER A 5 14.62 -4.93 -2.38
C SER A 5 13.50 -5.06 -3.40
N LYS A 6 13.00 -6.27 -3.63
CA LYS A 6 11.90 -6.49 -4.56
C LYS A 6 10.63 -5.79 -4.10
N LEU A 7 10.34 -5.86 -2.80
CA LEU A 7 9.16 -5.21 -2.24
C LEU A 7 9.24 -3.70 -2.42
N TYR A 8 10.36 -3.09 -2.06
CA TYR A 8 10.50 -1.64 -2.19
C TYR A 8 10.47 -1.17 -3.65
N LYS A 9 11.05 -1.95 -4.56
CA LYS A 9 10.96 -1.63 -5.99
C LYS A 9 9.53 -1.67 -6.48
N ALA A 10 8.77 -2.68 -6.06
CA ALA A 10 7.37 -2.81 -6.44
C ALA A 10 6.55 -1.64 -5.88
N ILE A 11 6.77 -1.28 -4.62
CA ILE A 11 6.08 -0.16 -3.98
C ILE A 11 6.37 1.15 -4.72
N SER A 12 7.61 1.35 -5.16
CA SER A 12 7.98 2.58 -5.86
C SER A 12 7.25 2.78 -7.18
N LYS A 13 6.67 1.73 -7.73
CA LYS A 13 5.89 1.81 -8.97
C LYS A 13 4.45 2.26 -8.74
N LEU A 14 3.99 2.26 -7.49
CA LEU A 14 2.65 2.71 -7.17
C LEU A 14 2.58 4.23 -7.22
N ASP A 15 1.37 4.75 -7.43
CA ASP A 15 1.17 6.19 -7.31
C ASP A 15 1.36 6.61 -5.85
N THR A 16 1.52 7.93 -5.64
CA THR A 16 1.86 8.47 -4.32
C THR A 16 0.85 8.04 -3.25
N ARG A 17 -0.44 8.11 -3.56
CA ARG A 17 -1.49 7.78 -2.60
C ARG A 17 -1.49 6.28 -2.26
N SER A 18 -1.42 5.42 -3.25
CA SER A 18 -1.37 3.97 -3.03
C SER A 18 -0.14 3.57 -2.23
N LYS A 19 1.00 4.16 -2.56
CA LYS A 19 2.25 3.93 -1.85
C LYS A 19 2.11 4.31 -0.37
N ASP A 20 1.55 5.48 -0.11
CA ASP A 20 1.36 5.95 1.26
C ASP A 20 0.43 5.03 2.04
N ILE A 21 -0.70 4.65 1.44
CA ILE A 21 -1.67 3.78 2.10
C ILE A 21 -1.04 2.44 2.47
N VAL A 22 -0.34 1.81 1.53
CA VAL A 22 0.33 0.53 1.79
C VAL A 22 1.39 0.69 2.87
N SER A 23 2.19 1.76 2.80
CA SER A 23 3.24 2.01 3.78
C SER A 23 2.66 2.20 5.18
N GLN A 24 1.59 2.97 5.30
CA GLN A 24 0.96 3.23 6.60
C GLN A 24 0.29 1.97 7.18
N ARG A 25 -0.22 1.09 6.32
CA ARG A 25 -0.93 -0.11 6.77
C ARG A 25 -0.01 -1.28 7.10
N TYR A 26 1.15 -1.37 6.45
CA TYR A 26 1.96 -2.57 6.53
C TYR A 26 3.42 -2.35 6.89
N LEU A 27 3.98 -1.20 6.60
CA LEU A 27 5.41 -0.97 6.75
C LEU A 27 5.78 -0.14 7.99
N GLN A 28 4.81 0.47 8.64
CA GLN A 28 5.05 1.26 9.83
C GLN A 28 4.91 0.41 11.08
N GLU A 29 5.65 0.77 12.12
CA GLU A 29 5.55 0.10 13.41
C GLU A 29 4.14 0.26 13.98
N GLU A 30 3.60 1.48 13.93
CA GLU A 30 2.21 1.75 14.27
C GLU A 30 1.38 1.80 12.99
N LYS A 31 0.56 0.79 12.81
CA LYS A 31 -0.22 0.67 11.57
C LYS A 31 -1.45 1.56 11.63
N ALA A 32 -1.66 2.34 10.57
CA ALA A 32 -2.85 3.17 10.44
C ALA A 32 -4.09 2.29 10.22
N THR A 33 -5.23 2.75 10.75
CA THR A 33 -6.51 2.08 10.48
C THR A 33 -7.11 2.62 9.20
N LEU A 34 -8.13 1.93 8.68
CA LEU A 34 -8.88 2.43 7.52
C LEU A 34 -9.52 3.76 7.85
N ASP A 35 -10.00 3.94 9.09
CA ASP A 35 -10.60 5.19 9.52
C ASP A 35 -9.60 6.34 9.49
N ASP A 36 -8.39 6.08 9.99
CA ASP A 36 -7.32 7.08 9.97
C ASP A 36 -7.04 7.56 8.55
N LEU A 37 -6.91 6.64 7.62
CA LEU A 37 -6.60 6.97 6.24
C LEU A 37 -7.79 7.61 5.52
N SER A 38 -9.02 7.20 5.86
CA SER A 38 -10.20 7.82 5.27
C SER A 38 -10.27 9.30 5.64
N LYS A 39 -9.92 9.63 6.87
CA LYS A 39 -9.89 11.02 7.33
C LYS A 39 -8.74 11.80 6.68
N LYS A 40 -7.57 11.16 6.57
CA LYS A 40 -6.41 11.81 5.96
C LYS A 40 -6.68 12.21 4.50
N TYR A 41 -7.32 11.33 3.75
CA TYR A 41 -7.57 11.56 2.32
C TYR A 41 -8.97 12.06 2.01
N ASN A 42 -9.81 12.18 3.05
CA ASN A 42 -11.19 12.66 2.90
C ASN A 42 -11.99 11.81 1.91
N ILE A 43 -11.85 10.51 2.02
CA ILE A 43 -12.61 9.52 1.24
C ILE A 43 -13.12 8.44 2.20
N SER A 44 -14.04 7.60 1.72
CA SER A 44 -14.64 6.56 2.56
C SER A 44 -13.62 5.47 2.93
N LYS A 45 -13.89 4.78 4.04
CA LYS A 45 -13.09 3.62 4.44
C LYS A 45 -13.12 2.54 3.36
N GLU A 46 -14.28 2.35 2.72
CA GLU A 46 -14.40 1.37 1.65
C GLU A 46 -13.50 1.74 0.46
N ARG A 47 -13.41 3.03 0.15
CA ARG A 47 -12.51 3.46 -0.93
C ARG A 47 -11.05 3.20 -0.57
N ILE A 48 -10.67 3.45 0.68
CA ILE A 48 -9.31 3.13 1.15
C ILE A 48 -9.05 1.63 1.00
N ARG A 49 -10.02 0.80 1.41
CA ARG A 49 -9.89 -0.65 1.30
C ARG A 49 -9.71 -1.09 -0.15
N GLN A 50 -10.43 -0.48 -1.07
CA GLN A 50 -10.31 -0.78 -2.50
C GLN A 50 -8.93 -0.41 -3.04
N ILE A 51 -8.44 0.76 -2.66
CA ILE A 51 -7.12 1.22 -3.08
C ILE A 51 -6.03 0.29 -2.54
N GLU A 52 -6.14 -0.07 -1.27
CA GLU A 52 -5.23 -0.99 -0.61
C GLU A 52 -5.22 -2.35 -1.33
N SER A 53 -6.40 -2.90 -1.58
CA SER A 53 -6.54 -4.20 -2.22
C SER A 53 -5.92 -4.19 -3.62
N ARG A 54 -6.18 -3.14 -4.39
CA ARG A 54 -5.61 -3.00 -5.73
C ARG A 54 -4.09 -2.88 -5.68
N ALA A 55 -3.58 -2.08 -4.74
CA ALA A 55 -2.14 -1.90 -4.59
C ALA A 55 -1.46 -3.21 -4.22
N LEU A 56 -2.04 -3.98 -3.29
CA LEU A 56 -1.49 -5.26 -2.90
C LEU A 56 -1.49 -6.26 -4.06
N SER A 57 -2.53 -6.25 -4.89
CA SER A 57 -2.57 -7.10 -6.08
C SER A 57 -1.44 -6.75 -7.05
N LEU A 58 -1.21 -5.47 -7.28
CA LEU A 58 -0.13 -5.02 -8.16
C LEU A 58 1.24 -5.39 -7.60
N LEU A 59 1.42 -5.26 -6.29
CA LEU A 59 2.66 -5.65 -5.63
C LEU A 59 2.91 -7.14 -5.77
N LYS A 60 1.88 -7.95 -5.56
CA LYS A 60 1.97 -9.39 -5.67
C LYS A 60 2.38 -9.80 -7.07
N GLU A 61 1.75 -9.22 -8.09
CA GLU A 61 2.11 -9.49 -9.48
C GLU A 61 3.56 -9.14 -9.77
N SER A 62 4.00 -7.97 -9.33
CA SER A 62 5.37 -7.51 -9.55
C SER A 62 6.40 -8.46 -8.92
N ILE A 63 6.11 -8.93 -7.72
CA ILE A 63 7.02 -9.82 -7.00
C ILE A 63 7.06 -11.20 -7.64
N LEU A 64 5.89 -11.73 -8.04
CA LEU A 64 5.80 -13.08 -8.60
C LEU A 64 6.37 -13.16 -10.00
N ILE A 65 6.21 -12.11 -10.79
CA ILE A 65 6.69 -12.09 -12.19
C ILE A 65 8.20 -11.82 -12.24
N ALA A 66 8.66 -10.97 -11.34
CA ALA A 66 10.09 -10.66 -11.28
C ALA A 66 10.87 -11.83 -10.65
#